data_181b7624a7596c09ce8104990e7b4fba
#
_entry.id   181b7624a7596c09ce8104990e7b4fba
#
_cell.length_a   1.000
_cell.length_b   1.000
_cell.length_c   1.000
_cell.angle_alpha   90.00
_cell.angle_beta   90.00
_cell.angle_gamma   90.00
#
_symmetry.space_group_name_H-M   'P 1'
#
loop_
_entity.id
_entity.type
_entity.pdbx_description
1 polymer ?
#
loop_
_entity_poly.entity_id
_entity_poly.type
_entity_poly.pdbx_seq_one_letter_code
_entity_poly.pdbx_strand_id
1 'polypeptide(L)'
;DLRPGNRHCSRDAAAFAEETLRLLPAGRRVKFARFDKGFAGEDFYQFWEQRKIGYVGKLKWTDRLAREVANCRHWTRYVDEDVIIEGIRLIYKATSWNKARLVIVIRKAERYDGDQLQMYDFLWEYEAIVSNLLDWDPIDIWRFYNQRACVENHIKEAKQGFSIHRIPTGSFKVNELDLLLKVMAYNVFERFKADCCEPVDRRHTITRFRQEFFRVAGVIVSHSRQVILRIAESFNKQHVWKRMETRVAQIT
;
A
#
# COMPACT_ATOMS: atom_id res chain seq x y z
N ASP A 1 -2.40 -10.56 -10.60
CA ASP A 1 -3.38 -11.06 -11.55
C ASP A 1 -3.75 -9.97 -12.55
N LEU A 2 -3.56 -10.26 -13.85
CA LEU A 2 -3.98 -9.37 -14.93
C LEU A 2 -5.48 -9.57 -15.17
N ARG A 3 -6.23 -8.46 -15.33
CA ARG A 3 -7.68 -8.51 -15.55
C ARG A 3 -8.07 -7.71 -16.78
N PRO A 4 -9.13 -8.13 -17.49
CA PRO A 4 -9.71 -7.33 -18.56
C PRO A 4 -10.14 -5.94 -18.04
N GLY A 5 -9.85 -4.87 -18.80
CA GLY A 5 -10.08 -3.48 -18.37
C GLY A 5 -11.54 -3.09 -18.10
N ASN A 6 -12.50 -3.89 -18.58
CA ASN A 6 -13.92 -3.70 -18.35
C ASN A 6 -14.47 -4.39 -17.07
N ARG A 7 -13.62 -5.07 -16.29
CA ARG A 7 -14.03 -5.71 -15.03
C ARG A 7 -13.86 -4.78 -13.85
N HIS A 8 -14.90 -4.66 -13.02
CA HIS A 8 -14.82 -3.94 -11.75
C HIS A 8 -13.89 -4.67 -10.77
N CYS A 9 -13.11 -3.93 -9.98
CA CYS A 9 -12.09 -4.47 -9.06
C CYS A 9 -12.69 -5.36 -7.95
N SER A 10 -13.95 -5.15 -7.54
CA SER A 10 -14.62 -5.98 -6.54
C SER A 10 -15.03 -7.38 -7.04
N ARG A 11 -15.13 -7.55 -8.36
CA ARG A 11 -15.50 -8.85 -8.92
C ARG A 11 -14.38 -9.85 -8.64
N ASP A 12 -14.75 -11.01 -8.13
CA ASP A 12 -13.83 -12.10 -7.77
C ASP A 12 -12.79 -11.73 -6.68
N ALA A 13 -13.00 -10.62 -5.93
CA ALA A 13 -12.07 -10.17 -4.91
C ALA A 13 -11.90 -11.19 -3.77
N ALA A 14 -12.98 -11.85 -3.35
CA ALA A 14 -12.94 -12.89 -2.33
C ALA A 14 -12.18 -14.13 -2.81
N ALA A 15 -12.38 -14.56 -4.06
CA ALA A 15 -11.65 -15.69 -4.66
C ALA A 15 -10.15 -15.38 -4.77
N PHE A 16 -9.78 -14.18 -5.20
CA PHE A 16 -8.39 -13.73 -5.25
C PHE A 16 -7.76 -13.67 -3.85
N ALA A 17 -8.49 -13.20 -2.84
CA ALA A 17 -8.02 -13.20 -1.46
C ALA A 17 -7.82 -14.62 -0.94
N GLU A 18 -8.72 -15.56 -1.26
CA GLU A 18 -8.60 -16.97 -0.90
C GLU A 18 -7.34 -17.60 -1.50
N GLU A 19 -7.11 -17.40 -2.80
CA GLU A 19 -5.91 -17.87 -3.47
C GLU A 19 -4.64 -17.28 -2.83
N THR A 20 -4.64 -15.97 -2.54
CA THR A 20 -3.52 -15.29 -1.86
C THR A 20 -3.25 -15.90 -0.49
N LEU A 21 -4.29 -16.21 0.30
CA LEU A 21 -4.13 -16.84 1.61
C LEU A 21 -3.54 -18.25 1.51
N ARG A 22 -3.89 -19.01 0.46
CA ARG A 22 -3.31 -20.36 0.21
C ARG A 22 -1.83 -20.33 -0.14
N LEU A 23 -1.37 -19.27 -0.78
CA LEU A 23 0.03 -19.10 -1.19
C LEU A 23 0.94 -18.62 -0.07
N LEU A 24 0.41 -18.37 1.13
CA LEU A 24 1.24 -17.97 2.26
C LEU A 24 2.20 -19.10 2.69
N PRO A 25 3.44 -18.75 3.05
CA PRO A 25 4.37 -19.72 3.61
C PRO A 25 3.82 -20.41 4.86
N ALA A 26 4.20 -21.67 5.07
CA ALA A 26 3.79 -22.44 6.23
C ALA A 26 4.05 -21.68 7.55
N GLY A 27 3.08 -21.70 8.47
CA GLY A 27 3.16 -20.99 9.74
C GLY A 27 2.86 -19.49 9.70
N ARG A 28 2.67 -18.90 8.51
CA ARG A 28 2.26 -17.49 8.38
C ARG A 28 0.74 -17.38 8.38
N ARG A 29 0.21 -16.38 9.10
CA ARG A 29 -1.22 -16.10 9.16
C ARG A 29 -1.46 -14.61 8.96
N VAL A 30 -2.50 -14.28 8.21
CA VAL A 30 -3.01 -12.90 8.11
C VAL A 30 -3.84 -12.60 9.34
N LYS A 31 -3.52 -11.56 10.07
CA LYS A 31 -4.31 -11.06 11.21
C LYS A 31 -5.28 -9.97 10.76
N PHE A 32 -4.87 -9.14 9.82
CA PHE A 32 -5.63 -7.97 9.39
C PHE A 32 -5.58 -7.80 7.87
N ALA A 33 -6.71 -7.37 7.29
CA ALA A 33 -6.82 -6.98 5.90
C ALA A 33 -7.14 -5.48 5.78
N ARG A 34 -6.54 -4.82 4.78
CA ARG A 34 -6.83 -3.42 4.44
C ARG A 34 -7.16 -3.32 2.96
N PHE A 35 -8.23 -2.62 2.64
CA PHE A 35 -8.66 -2.51 1.25
C PHE A 35 -9.35 -1.18 0.95
N ASP A 36 -9.32 -0.79 -0.31
CA ASP A 36 -9.91 0.44 -0.79
C ASP A 36 -11.41 0.30 -1.03
N LYS A 37 -12.09 1.44 -1.17
CA LYS A 37 -13.53 1.55 -1.47
C LYS A 37 -13.97 0.72 -2.69
N GLY A 38 -13.07 0.47 -3.64
CA GLY A 38 -13.32 -0.36 -4.81
C GLY A 38 -13.61 -1.83 -4.50
N PHE A 39 -13.22 -2.32 -3.32
CA PHE A 39 -13.46 -3.69 -2.85
C PHE A 39 -14.59 -3.77 -1.82
N ALA A 40 -15.21 -2.63 -1.48
CA ALA A 40 -16.29 -2.57 -0.51
C ALA A 40 -17.53 -3.31 -1.03
N GLY A 41 -17.92 -4.39 -0.35
CA GLY A 41 -19.09 -5.21 -0.71
C GLY A 41 -19.39 -6.28 0.31
N GLU A 42 -20.65 -6.72 0.38
CA GLU A 42 -21.14 -7.69 1.36
C GLU A 42 -20.32 -8.98 1.36
N ASP A 43 -20.10 -9.58 0.17
CA ASP A 43 -19.38 -10.85 0.03
C ASP A 43 -17.94 -10.74 0.52
N PHE A 44 -17.28 -9.60 0.29
CA PHE A 44 -15.91 -9.39 0.71
C PHE A 44 -15.78 -9.15 2.21
N TYR A 45 -16.75 -8.49 2.83
CA TYR A 45 -16.79 -8.37 4.29
C TYR A 45 -17.05 -9.72 4.96
N GLN A 46 -18.03 -10.48 4.46
CA GLN A 46 -18.33 -11.82 4.97
C GLN A 46 -17.14 -12.76 4.84
N PHE A 47 -16.38 -12.68 3.75
CA PHE A 47 -15.18 -13.47 3.54
C PHE A 47 -14.17 -13.33 4.69
N TRP A 48 -13.91 -12.09 5.14
CA TRP A 48 -13.00 -11.82 6.25
C TRP A 48 -13.61 -12.20 7.61
N GLU A 49 -14.89 -11.90 7.80
CA GLU A 49 -15.63 -12.21 9.05
C GLU A 49 -15.68 -13.71 9.34
N GLN A 50 -15.98 -14.52 8.35
CA GLN A 50 -16.02 -15.99 8.46
C GLN A 50 -14.67 -16.58 8.85
N ARG A 51 -13.57 -15.94 8.43
CA ARG A 51 -12.20 -16.35 8.76
C ARG A 51 -11.67 -15.76 10.05
N LYS A 52 -12.48 -14.96 10.75
CA LYS A 52 -12.08 -14.23 11.97
C LYS A 52 -10.83 -13.37 11.75
N ILE A 53 -10.67 -12.82 10.55
CA ILE A 53 -9.60 -11.88 10.20
C ILE A 53 -10.14 -10.46 10.41
N GLY A 54 -9.40 -9.65 11.16
CA GLY A 54 -9.70 -8.24 11.31
C GLY A 54 -9.60 -7.49 9.97
N TYR A 55 -10.49 -6.54 9.72
CA TYR A 55 -10.36 -5.74 8.50
C TYR A 55 -10.71 -4.27 8.71
N VAL A 56 -10.14 -3.45 7.85
CA VAL A 56 -10.47 -2.04 7.67
C VAL A 56 -10.60 -1.73 6.18
N GLY A 57 -11.73 -1.19 5.78
CA GLY A 57 -12.03 -0.87 4.39
C GLY A 57 -12.58 0.54 4.24
N LYS A 58 -12.06 1.29 3.26
CA LYS A 58 -12.63 2.61 2.94
C LYS A 58 -14.07 2.44 2.46
N LEU A 59 -14.96 3.25 3.02
CA LEU A 59 -16.37 3.26 2.62
C LEU A 59 -16.64 4.47 1.72
N LYS A 60 -17.48 4.28 0.71
CA LYS A 60 -17.95 5.38 -0.12
C LYS A 60 -18.88 6.27 0.70
N TRP A 61 -18.63 7.58 0.66
CA TRP A 61 -19.54 8.57 1.24
C TRP A 61 -20.84 8.59 0.45
N THR A 62 -21.97 8.46 1.14
CA THR A 62 -23.31 8.45 0.55
C THR A 62 -24.22 9.39 1.33
N ASP A 63 -25.29 9.89 0.69
CA ASP A 63 -26.25 10.79 1.34
C ASP A 63 -26.93 10.15 2.57
N ARG A 64 -27.13 8.83 2.54
CA ARG A 64 -27.66 8.09 3.69
C ARG A 64 -26.68 8.11 4.85
N LEU A 65 -25.40 7.83 4.61
CA LEU A 65 -24.38 7.90 5.64
C LEU A 65 -24.21 9.33 6.16
N ALA A 66 -24.24 10.32 5.27
CA ALA A 66 -24.17 11.73 5.63
C ALA A 66 -25.28 12.14 6.60
N ARG A 67 -26.53 11.69 6.35
CA ARG A 67 -27.66 11.91 7.25
C ARG A 67 -27.48 11.27 8.63
N GLU A 68 -27.00 10.05 8.69
CA GLU A 68 -26.69 9.38 9.97
C GLU A 68 -25.62 10.15 10.75
N VAL A 69 -24.56 10.58 10.05
CA VAL A 69 -23.46 11.35 10.63
C VAL A 69 -23.91 12.73 11.12
N ALA A 70 -24.80 13.41 10.39
CA ALA A 70 -25.33 14.72 10.77
C ALA A 70 -26.15 14.67 12.08
N ASN A 71 -26.73 13.51 12.42
CA ASN A 71 -27.44 13.31 13.67
C ASN A 71 -26.52 13.03 14.87
N CYS A 72 -25.22 12.82 14.64
CA CYS A 72 -24.27 12.53 15.71
C CYS A 72 -23.78 13.83 16.37
N ARG A 73 -24.04 13.96 17.67
CA ARG A 73 -23.68 15.16 18.45
C ARG A 73 -22.34 15.04 19.18
N HIS A 74 -21.89 13.82 19.43
CA HIS A 74 -20.68 13.58 20.24
C HIS A 74 -19.55 13.05 19.37
N TRP A 75 -18.58 13.91 19.14
CA TRP A 75 -17.34 13.60 18.44
C TRP A 75 -16.18 13.53 19.43
N THR A 76 -15.38 12.47 19.36
CA THR A 76 -14.14 12.39 20.13
C THR A 76 -13.07 13.18 19.40
N ARG A 77 -12.49 14.16 20.08
CA ARG A 77 -11.42 14.99 19.52
C ARG A 77 -10.05 14.38 19.81
N TYR A 78 -9.21 14.36 18.79
CA TYR A 78 -7.83 13.92 18.85
C TYR A 78 -6.89 15.08 18.59
N VAL A 79 -5.78 15.10 19.33
CA VAL A 79 -4.77 16.16 19.19
C VAL A 79 -3.79 15.76 18.09
N ASP A 80 -3.62 16.65 17.11
CA ASP A 80 -2.58 16.60 16.10
C ASP A 80 -2.02 18.01 15.94
N GLU A 81 -0.72 18.16 15.60
CA GLU A 81 -0.04 19.45 15.63
C GLU A 81 -0.69 20.48 14.69
N ASP A 82 -1.04 20.06 13.47
CA ASP A 82 -1.48 20.96 12.39
C ASP A 82 -2.94 20.77 11.97
N VAL A 83 -3.65 19.77 12.50
CA VAL A 83 -4.98 19.40 12.03
C VAL A 83 -5.89 19.09 13.21
N ILE A 84 -7.13 19.57 13.16
CA ILE A 84 -8.18 19.14 14.08
C ILE A 84 -8.75 17.85 13.52
N ILE A 85 -8.66 16.78 14.30
CA ILE A 85 -9.19 15.48 13.95
C ILE A 85 -10.27 15.10 14.95
N GLU A 86 -11.42 14.71 14.46
CA GLU A 86 -12.51 14.21 15.30
C GLU A 86 -13.06 12.91 14.73
N GLY A 87 -13.46 12.00 15.60
CA GLY A 87 -13.94 10.68 15.21
C GLY A 87 -15.20 10.24 15.94
N ILE A 88 -16.03 9.47 15.25
CA ILE A 88 -17.22 8.81 15.81
C ILE A 88 -17.27 7.35 15.40
N ARG A 89 -18.04 6.59 16.17
CA ARG A 89 -18.39 5.17 15.90
C ARG A 89 -19.87 5.06 15.62
N LEU A 90 -20.21 4.39 14.54
CA LEU A 90 -21.60 4.14 14.13
C LEU A 90 -21.79 2.65 13.91
N ILE A 91 -22.94 2.14 14.31
CA ILE A 91 -23.43 0.85 13.84
C ILE A 91 -24.33 1.14 12.63
N TYR A 92 -23.78 0.92 11.45
CA TYR A 92 -24.42 1.33 10.21
C TYR A 92 -24.73 0.12 9.33
N LYS A 93 -25.86 0.16 8.65
CA LYS A 93 -26.29 -0.82 7.66
C LYS A 93 -26.58 -0.13 6.32
N ALA A 94 -25.69 -0.33 5.34
CA ALA A 94 -25.98 0.10 3.96
C ALA A 94 -27.11 -0.75 3.35
N THR A 95 -27.77 -0.23 2.33
CA THR A 95 -28.90 -0.92 1.66
C THR A 95 -28.47 -2.28 1.08
N SER A 96 -27.22 -2.37 0.59
CA SER A 96 -26.64 -3.59 0.00
C SER A 96 -26.05 -4.56 1.03
N TRP A 97 -26.16 -4.28 2.32
CA TRP A 97 -25.58 -5.13 3.36
C TRP A 97 -26.64 -6.00 4.04
N ASN A 98 -26.31 -7.24 4.30
CA ASN A 98 -27.20 -8.16 5.01
C ASN A 98 -27.30 -7.84 6.51
N LYS A 99 -26.23 -7.31 7.11
CA LYS A 99 -26.17 -6.93 8.52
C LYS A 99 -25.52 -5.57 8.73
N ALA A 100 -25.76 -5.00 9.92
CA ALA A 100 -25.09 -3.79 10.36
C ALA A 100 -23.61 -4.11 10.73
N ARG A 101 -22.73 -3.11 10.49
CA ARG A 101 -21.29 -3.19 10.82
C ARG A 101 -20.81 -1.93 11.51
N LEU A 102 -19.72 -2.04 12.21
CA LEU A 102 -19.03 -0.88 12.73
C LEU A 102 -18.53 -0.03 11.54
N VAL A 103 -18.92 1.22 11.54
CA VAL A 103 -18.35 2.26 10.66
C VAL A 103 -17.79 3.33 11.57
N ILE A 104 -16.53 3.65 11.38
CA ILE A 104 -15.96 4.86 11.96
C ILE A 104 -15.99 5.97 10.95
N VAL A 105 -16.25 7.17 11.42
CA VAL A 105 -16.14 8.37 10.61
C VAL A 105 -15.15 9.31 11.28
N ILE A 106 -14.17 9.71 10.51
CA ILE A 106 -13.22 10.74 10.88
C ILE A 106 -13.56 11.99 10.10
N ARG A 107 -13.55 13.14 10.78
CA ARG A 107 -13.54 14.45 10.14
C ARG A 107 -12.28 15.19 10.52
N LYS A 108 -11.73 15.92 9.57
CA LYS A 108 -10.51 16.70 9.76
C LYS A 108 -10.65 18.08 9.13
N ALA A 109 -10.08 19.07 9.78
CA ALA A 109 -9.98 20.44 9.28
C ALA A 109 -8.59 20.98 9.58
N GLU A 110 -8.06 21.82 8.70
CA GLU A 110 -6.80 22.52 8.95
C GLU A 110 -6.97 23.46 10.14
N ARG A 111 -5.93 23.55 10.96
CA ARG A 111 -5.90 24.45 12.10
C ARG A 111 -5.43 25.82 11.60
N TYR A 112 -6.32 26.81 11.62
CA TYR A 112 -5.95 28.19 11.37
C TYR A 112 -5.68 28.91 12.70
N ASP A 113 -4.50 29.53 12.82
CA ASP A 113 -4.19 30.43 13.92
C ASP A 113 -4.90 31.77 13.70
N GLY A 114 -6.09 31.93 14.26
CA GLY A 114 -6.86 33.18 14.20
C GLY A 114 -8.31 33.01 14.67
N ASP A 115 -8.96 34.14 14.99
CA ASP A 115 -10.30 34.25 15.59
C ASP A 115 -11.47 33.69 14.73
N GLN A 116 -11.20 32.89 13.70
CA GLN A 116 -12.22 32.37 12.77
C GLN A 116 -12.73 30.96 13.12
N LEU A 117 -12.84 30.63 14.39
CA LEU A 117 -13.36 29.35 14.88
C LEU A 117 -14.80 29.02 14.39
N GLN A 118 -15.56 30.01 13.92
CA GLN A 118 -16.95 29.83 13.48
C GLN A 118 -17.13 29.31 12.04
N MET A 119 -16.08 29.26 11.22
CA MET A 119 -16.15 28.76 9.85
C MET A 119 -15.80 27.28 9.67
N TYR A 120 -15.39 26.57 10.72
CA TYR A 120 -14.92 25.19 10.62
C TYR A 120 -15.96 24.18 10.15
N ASP A 121 -17.26 24.44 10.35
CA ASP A 121 -18.32 23.53 9.94
C ASP A 121 -18.43 23.36 8.41
N PHE A 122 -17.88 24.31 7.63
CA PHE A 122 -17.88 24.28 6.18
C PHE A 122 -16.60 23.67 5.57
N LEU A 123 -15.55 23.43 6.37
CA LEU A 123 -14.23 22.99 5.90
C LEU A 123 -13.88 21.55 6.33
N TRP A 124 -14.82 20.82 6.92
CA TRP A 124 -14.58 19.44 7.32
C TRP A 124 -14.46 18.49 6.14
N GLU A 125 -13.33 17.80 6.06
CA GLU A 125 -13.18 16.64 5.21
C GLU A 125 -13.59 15.37 5.96
N TYR A 126 -14.47 14.57 5.37
CA TYR A 126 -15.01 13.37 5.98
C TYR A 126 -14.43 12.11 5.34
N GLU A 127 -14.05 11.18 6.19
CA GLU A 127 -13.61 9.84 5.79
C GLU A 127 -14.40 8.79 6.57
N ALA A 128 -14.94 7.80 5.85
CA ALA A 128 -15.66 6.70 6.47
C ALA A 128 -14.91 5.38 6.22
N ILE A 129 -14.80 4.56 7.27
CA ILE A 129 -14.11 3.27 7.24
C ILE A 129 -15.00 2.24 7.91
N VAL A 130 -15.26 1.13 7.22
CA VAL A 130 -15.94 -0.04 7.79
C VAL A 130 -14.91 -0.99 8.39
N SER A 131 -15.24 -1.57 9.54
CA SER A 131 -14.35 -2.47 10.26
C SER A 131 -15.12 -3.51 11.09
N ASN A 132 -14.43 -4.59 11.46
CA ASN A 132 -14.88 -5.53 12.49
C ASN A 132 -14.03 -5.46 13.76
N LEU A 133 -13.17 -4.46 13.89
CA LEU A 133 -12.30 -4.24 15.06
C LEU A 133 -13.05 -3.42 16.11
N LEU A 134 -13.92 -4.09 16.86
CA LEU A 134 -14.86 -3.43 17.78
C LEU A 134 -14.18 -2.75 18.98
N ASP A 135 -13.03 -3.25 19.40
CA ASP A 135 -12.30 -2.75 20.58
C ASP A 135 -11.30 -1.62 20.26
N TRP A 136 -11.12 -1.33 18.98
CA TRP A 136 -10.16 -0.29 18.55
C TRP A 136 -10.78 1.09 18.58
N ASP A 137 -9.98 2.08 18.98
CA ASP A 137 -10.38 3.48 18.91
C ASP A 137 -10.52 3.95 17.44
N PRO A 138 -11.48 4.85 17.10
CA PRO A 138 -11.63 5.40 15.75
C PRO A 138 -10.34 5.92 15.14
N ILE A 139 -9.51 6.62 15.92
CA ILE A 139 -8.25 7.17 15.43
C ILE A 139 -7.24 6.06 15.08
N ASP A 140 -7.22 4.97 15.85
CA ASP A 140 -6.30 3.85 15.60
C ASP A 140 -6.71 3.07 14.34
N ILE A 141 -8.01 2.85 14.12
CA ILE A 141 -8.55 2.27 12.89
C ILE A 141 -8.18 3.15 11.68
N TRP A 142 -8.32 4.46 11.79
CA TRP A 142 -7.99 5.41 10.73
C TRP A 142 -6.49 5.46 10.45
N ARG A 143 -5.65 5.53 11.47
CA ARG A 143 -4.18 5.48 11.33
C ARG A 143 -3.72 4.16 10.72
N PHE A 144 -4.32 3.05 11.16
CA PHE A 144 -4.03 1.75 10.59
C PHE A 144 -4.45 1.66 9.12
N TYR A 145 -5.60 2.23 8.74
CA TYR A 145 -6.00 2.32 7.34
C TYR A 145 -4.99 3.14 6.53
N ASN A 146 -4.57 4.28 7.02
CA ASN A 146 -3.66 5.19 6.29
C ASN A 146 -2.27 4.61 6.04
N GLN A 147 -1.81 3.65 6.83
CA GLN A 147 -0.59 2.89 6.51
C GLN A 147 -0.69 2.12 5.18
N ARG A 148 -1.86 2.05 4.56
CA ARG A 148 -2.05 1.54 3.18
C ARG A 148 -1.27 2.34 2.13
N ALA A 149 -0.97 3.60 2.39
CA ALA A 149 -0.17 4.45 1.50
C ALA A 149 1.21 3.82 1.17
N CYS A 150 1.76 2.97 2.03
CA CYS A 150 2.98 2.22 1.73
C CYS A 150 2.81 1.32 0.50
N VAL A 151 1.65 0.68 0.33
CA VAL A 151 1.36 -0.18 -0.84
C VAL A 151 1.28 0.65 -2.12
N GLU A 152 0.73 1.85 -2.05
CA GLU A 152 0.66 2.77 -3.20
C GLU A 152 2.05 3.18 -3.67
N ASN A 153 2.98 3.40 -2.75
CA ASN A 153 4.38 3.69 -3.07
C ASN A 153 5.05 2.51 -3.78
N HIS A 154 4.83 1.27 -3.33
CA HIS A 154 5.32 0.06 -4.01
C HIS A 154 4.72 -0.10 -5.42
N ILE A 155 3.41 0.14 -5.57
CA ILE A 155 2.75 0.12 -6.89
C ILE A 155 3.31 1.20 -7.80
N LYS A 156 3.51 2.43 -7.29
CA LYS A 156 4.11 3.54 -8.03
C LYS A 156 5.53 3.20 -8.48
N GLU A 157 6.35 2.66 -7.59
CA GLU A 157 7.71 2.23 -7.90
C GLU A 157 7.74 1.12 -8.96
N ALA A 158 6.89 0.09 -8.81
CA ALA A 158 6.78 -0.97 -9.78
C ALA A 158 6.33 -0.46 -11.17
N LYS A 159 5.40 0.51 -11.21
CA LYS A 159 5.00 1.18 -12.46
C LYS A 159 6.14 1.96 -13.09
N GLN A 160 6.85 2.78 -12.34
CA GLN A 160 7.90 3.68 -12.84
C GLN A 160 9.21 2.93 -13.13
N GLY A 161 9.62 2.03 -12.25
CA GLY A 161 10.91 1.35 -12.32
C GLY A 161 10.91 0.05 -13.13
N PHE A 162 9.78 -0.65 -13.16
CA PHE A 162 9.64 -1.96 -13.81
C PHE A 162 8.57 -1.98 -14.91
N SER A 163 7.93 -0.85 -15.19
CA SER A 163 6.94 -0.69 -16.28
C SER A 163 5.77 -1.69 -16.23
N ILE A 164 5.30 -2.07 -15.02
CA ILE A 164 4.21 -3.04 -14.86
C ILE A 164 2.87 -2.57 -15.46
N HIS A 165 2.73 -1.27 -15.74
CA HIS A 165 1.54 -0.68 -16.36
C HIS A 165 1.50 -0.82 -17.89
N ARG A 166 2.62 -1.21 -18.51
CA ARG A 166 2.71 -1.35 -19.96
C ARG A 166 2.22 -2.71 -20.39
N ILE A 167 1.34 -2.71 -21.38
CA ILE A 167 0.82 -3.92 -22.06
C ILE A 167 1.50 -4.00 -23.43
N PRO A 168 2.51 -4.88 -23.61
CA PRO A 168 3.36 -4.87 -24.79
C PRO A 168 2.72 -5.53 -26.02
N THR A 169 1.70 -6.40 -25.84
CA THR A 169 1.15 -7.21 -26.93
C THR A 169 -0.38 -7.23 -26.94
N GLY A 170 -0.98 -7.72 -28.03
CA GLY A 170 -2.42 -8.01 -28.13
C GLY A 170 -2.84 -9.31 -27.44
N SER A 171 -1.90 -10.16 -27.00
CA SER A 171 -2.20 -11.45 -26.37
C SER A 171 -2.30 -11.31 -24.84
N PHE A 172 -3.46 -11.63 -24.28
CA PHE A 172 -3.69 -11.57 -22.84
C PHE A 172 -2.71 -12.46 -22.06
N LYS A 173 -2.49 -13.71 -22.50
CA LYS A 173 -1.58 -14.65 -21.82
C LYS A 173 -0.12 -14.18 -21.82
N VAL A 174 0.33 -13.58 -22.93
CA VAL A 174 1.69 -13.04 -23.03
C VAL A 174 1.85 -11.84 -22.12
N ASN A 175 0.85 -10.96 -22.04
CA ASN A 175 0.86 -9.80 -21.13
C ASN A 175 0.81 -10.22 -19.66
N GLU A 176 0.10 -11.30 -19.32
CA GLU A 176 0.08 -11.86 -17.98
C GLU A 176 1.46 -12.40 -17.57
N LEU A 177 2.12 -13.14 -18.46
CA LEU A 177 3.49 -13.63 -18.24
C LEU A 177 4.47 -12.46 -18.09
N ASP A 178 4.39 -11.45 -18.96
CA ASP A 178 5.23 -10.25 -18.88
C ASP A 178 5.05 -9.52 -17.54
N LEU A 179 3.80 -9.37 -17.09
CA LEU A 179 3.50 -8.78 -15.77
C LEU A 179 4.13 -9.60 -14.64
N LEU A 180 3.99 -10.94 -14.67
CA LEU A 180 4.56 -11.82 -13.64
C LEU A 180 6.09 -11.72 -13.59
N LEU A 181 6.77 -11.69 -14.74
CA LEU A 181 8.22 -11.51 -14.81
C LEU A 181 8.66 -10.16 -14.24
N LYS A 182 7.94 -9.08 -14.54
CA LYS A 182 8.21 -7.75 -13.99
C LYS A 182 8.00 -7.70 -12.47
N VAL A 183 6.94 -8.32 -11.97
CA VAL A 183 6.70 -8.42 -10.51
C VAL A 183 7.77 -9.26 -9.84
N MET A 184 8.20 -10.36 -10.46
CA MET A 184 9.31 -11.17 -9.96
C MET A 184 10.61 -10.35 -9.89
N ALA A 185 10.95 -9.61 -10.94
CA ALA A 185 12.12 -8.74 -10.96
C ALA A 185 12.06 -7.66 -9.86
N TYR A 186 10.87 -7.09 -9.63
CA TYR A 186 10.65 -6.16 -8.52
C TYR A 186 10.90 -6.83 -7.16
N ASN A 187 10.35 -8.01 -6.93
CA ASN A 187 10.53 -8.75 -5.68
C ASN A 187 12.00 -9.14 -5.43
N VAL A 188 12.71 -9.56 -6.48
CA VAL A 188 14.15 -9.86 -6.40
C VAL A 188 14.94 -8.60 -6.02
N PHE A 189 14.61 -7.46 -6.61
CA PHE A 189 15.24 -6.19 -6.25
C PHE A 189 14.97 -5.78 -4.80
N GLU A 190 13.73 -5.90 -4.33
CA GLU A 190 13.38 -5.62 -2.92
C GLU A 190 14.11 -6.57 -1.96
N ARG A 191 14.21 -7.84 -2.33
CA ARG A 191 14.96 -8.82 -1.55
C ARG A 191 16.45 -8.50 -1.51
N PHE A 192 17.04 -8.16 -2.67
CA PHE A 192 18.43 -7.72 -2.75
C PHE A 192 18.68 -6.49 -1.84
N LYS A 193 17.79 -5.48 -1.86
CA LYS A 193 17.92 -4.34 -0.95
C LYS A 193 17.89 -4.75 0.52
N ALA A 194 16.98 -5.66 0.87
CA ALA A 194 16.82 -6.12 2.25
C ALA A 194 18.06 -6.87 2.76
N ASP A 195 18.66 -7.71 1.92
CA ASP A 195 19.75 -8.60 2.31
C ASP A 195 21.14 -7.94 2.15
N CYS A 196 21.33 -7.17 1.07
CA CYS A 196 22.66 -6.71 0.67
C CYS A 196 22.92 -5.23 0.96
N CYS A 197 21.88 -4.39 1.10
CA CYS A 197 22.05 -2.95 1.23
C CYS A 197 22.05 -2.47 2.69
N GLU A 198 22.68 -1.31 2.91
CA GLU A 198 22.60 -0.61 4.19
C GLU A 198 21.18 -0.04 4.42
N PRO A 199 20.75 0.17 5.68
CA PRO A 199 19.40 0.66 6.00
C PRO A 199 19.01 1.96 5.27
N VAL A 200 19.96 2.86 5.01
CA VAL A 200 19.73 4.11 4.28
C VAL A 200 19.44 3.84 2.80
N ASP A 201 20.13 2.90 2.18
CA ASP A 201 20.01 2.58 0.77
C ASP A 201 18.78 1.70 0.46
N ARG A 202 18.28 0.96 1.46
CA ARG A 202 17.02 0.16 1.35
C ARG A 202 15.81 1.02 1.01
N ARG A 203 15.84 2.31 1.36
CA ARG A 203 14.76 3.27 1.07
C ARG A 203 14.79 3.82 -0.35
N HIS A 204 15.85 3.55 -1.11
CA HIS A 204 15.96 4.02 -2.48
C HIS A 204 14.99 3.29 -3.40
N THR A 205 14.32 4.06 -4.26
CA THR A 205 13.60 3.50 -5.41
C THR A 205 14.60 2.90 -6.40
N ILE A 206 14.15 1.98 -7.25
CA ILE A 206 15.02 1.40 -8.31
C ILE A 206 15.64 2.47 -9.19
N THR A 207 14.90 3.55 -9.50
CA THR A 207 15.41 4.66 -10.31
C THR A 207 16.56 5.37 -9.61
N ARG A 208 16.41 5.71 -8.33
CA ARG A 208 17.47 6.31 -7.53
C ARG A 208 18.64 5.35 -7.35
N PHE A 209 18.35 4.07 -7.08
CA PHE A 209 19.39 3.05 -6.93
C PHE A 209 20.24 2.90 -8.21
N ARG A 210 19.60 2.88 -9.39
CA ARG A 210 20.32 2.87 -10.68
C ARG A 210 21.19 4.10 -10.87
N GLN A 211 20.71 5.28 -10.48
CA GLN A 211 21.50 6.51 -10.58
C GLN A 211 22.71 6.49 -9.67
N GLU A 212 22.55 5.99 -8.46
CA GLU A 212 23.62 6.03 -7.44
C GLU A 212 24.63 4.90 -7.58
N PHE A 213 24.21 3.74 -8.10
CA PHE A 213 25.08 2.53 -8.10
C PHE A 213 25.34 1.94 -9.48
N PHE A 214 24.50 2.15 -10.49
CA PHE A 214 24.69 1.56 -11.82
C PHE A 214 25.09 2.56 -12.89
N ARG A 215 24.76 3.84 -12.75
CA ARG A 215 25.20 4.90 -13.65
C ARG A 215 26.55 5.45 -13.21
N VAL A 216 27.53 4.58 -13.17
CA VAL A 216 28.88 4.90 -12.74
C VAL A 216 29.81 4.78 -13.94
N ALA A 217 30.72 5.74 -14.09
CA ALA A 217 31.76 5.65 -15.13
C ALA A 217 32.65 4.43 -14.89
N GLY A 218 32.91 3.67 -15.94
CA GLY A 218 33.73 2.47 -15.85
C GLY A 218 34.22 2.04 -17.23
N VAL A 219 35.22 1.18 -17.24
CA VAL A 219 35.83 0.59 -18.45
C VAL A 219 35.80 -0.92 -18.33
N ILE A 220 35.37 -1.58 -19.40
CA ILE A 220 35.46 -3.04 -19.51
C ILE A 220 36.81 -3.37 -20.14
N VAL A 221 37.63 -4.12 -19.41
CA VAL A 221 38.97 -4.58 -19.86
C VAL A 221 38.92 -6.08 -20.00
N SER A 222 39.40 -6.57 -21.14
CA SER A 222 39.57 -8.01 -21.38
C SER A 222 41.07 -8.36 -21.29
N HIS A 223 41.41 -9.23 -20.35
CA HIS A 223 42.77 -9.70 -20.18
C HIS A 223 42.77 -11.17 -19.70
N SER A 224 43.66 -11.99 -20.28
CA SER A 224 43.87 -13.39 -19.89
C SER A 224 42.59 -14.22 -19.75
N ARG A 225 41.66 -14.14 -20.72
CA ARG A 225 40.33 -14.79 -20.72
C ARG A 225 39.34 -14.29 -19.63
N GLN A 226 39.67 -13.19 -18.97
CA GLN A 226 38.79 -12.56 -17.98
C GLN A 226 38.25 -11.26 -18.51
N VAL A 227 36.98 -10.97 -18.20
CA VAL A 227 36.35 -9.67 -18.45
C VAL A 227 36.25 -8.94 -17.11
N ILE A 228 36.96 -7.83 -17.01
CA ILE A 228 37.08 -7.05 -15.77
C ILE A 228 36.38 -5.71 -15.96
N LEU A 229 35.42 -5.38 -15.11
CA LEU A 229 34.84 -4.06 -15.02
C LEU A 229 35.68 -3.21 -14.05
N ARG A 230 36.34 -2.18 -14.57
CA ARG A 230 37.03 -1.18 -13.75
C ARG A 230 36.14 0.01 -13.57
N ILE A 231 35.74 0.31 -12.33
CA ILE A 231 34.94 1.46 -11.95
C ILE A 231 35.85 2.66 -11.70
N ALA A 232 35.39 3.85 -12.05
CA ALA A 232 36.16 5.08 -11.85
C ALA A 232 36.50 5.31 -10.37
N GLU A 233 37.74 5.72 -10.10
CA GLU A 233 38.23 6.01 -8.75
C GLU A 233 37.44 7.15 -8.08
N SER A 234 36.88 8.08 -8.87
CA SER A 234 36.05 9.17 -8.39
C SER A 234 34.68 8.73 -7.87
N PHE A 235 34.33 7.45 -7.99
CA PHE A 235 33.05 6.93 -7.47
C PHE A 235 33.07 6.90 -5.93
N ASN A 236 32.40 7.83 -5.32
CA ASN A 236 32.41 8.06 -3.86
C ASN A 236 31.78 6.95 -3.01
N LYS A 237 30.98 6.04 -3.62
CA LYS A 237 30.32 4.91 -2.93
C LYS A 237 30.98 3.55 -3.16
N GLN A 238 32.26 3.52 -3.56
CA GLN A 238 33.01 2.26 -3.77
C GLN A 238 32.96 1.35 -2.53
N HIS A 239 33.06 1.92 -1.33
CA HIS A 239 33.01 1.18 -0.08
C HIS A 239 31.63 0.52 0.17
N VAL A 240 30.53 1.15 -0.25
CA VAL A 240 29.18 0.56 -0.19
C VAL A 240 29.06 -0.58 -1.20
N TRP A 241 29.57 -0.38 -2.40
CA TRP A 241 29.59 -1.41 -3.45
C TRP A 241 30.33 -2.68 -2.99
N LYS A 242 31.53 -2.55 -2.45
CA LYS A 242 32.30 -3.68 -1.91
C LYS A 242 31.57 -4.43 -0.80
N ARG A 243 30.87 -3.72 0.08
CA ARG A 243 30.04 -4.35 1.12
C ARG A 243 28.84 -5.11 0.54
N MET A 244 28.17 -4.54 -0.47
CA MET A 244 27.09 -5.25 -1.18
C MET A 244 27.61 -6.52 -1.85
N GLU A 245 28.74 -6.43 -2.56
CA GLU A 245 29.40 -7.57 -3.21
C GLU A 245 29.73 -8.69 -2.21
N THR A 246 30.34 -8.35 -1.08
CA THR A 246 30.62 -9.30 -0.01
C THR A 246 29.36 -9.99 0.52
N ARG A 247 28.27 -9.24 0.72
CA ARG A 247 27.00 -9.81 1.19
C ARG A 247 26.33 -10.70 0.14
N VAL A 248 26.40 -10.33 -1.14
CA VAL A 248 25.92 -11.18 -2.24
C VAL A 248 26.65 -12.51 -2.25
N ALA A 249 28.00 -12.49 -2.11
CA ALA A 249 28.81 -13.72 -2.07
C ALA A 249 28.50 -14.63 -0.86
N GLN A 250 27.86 -14.11 0.19
CA GLN A 250 27.44 -14.90 1.36
C GLN A 250 26.05 -15.55 1.18
N ILE A 251 25.29 -15.15 0.17
CA ILE A 251 23.94 -15.69 -0.12
C ILE A 251 24.04 -16.89 -1.07
N THR A 252 25.10 -16.98 -1.84
CA THR A 252 25.41 -18.11 -2.73
C THR A 252 26.10 -19.23 -1.98
#